data_d5bb28f812757044c303d2c1c49b9036
#
_entry.id   d5bb28f812757044c303d2c1c49b9036
#
_cell.length_a   1.000
_cell.length_b   1.000
_cell.length_c   1.000
_cell.angle_alpha   90.00
_cell.angle_beta   90.00
_cell.angle_gamma   90.00
#
_symmetry.space_group_name_H-M   'P 1'
#
loop_
_entity.id
_entity.type
_entity.pdbx_description
1 polymer ?
#
loop_
_entity_poly.entity_id
_entity_poly.type
_entity_poly.pdbx_seq_one_letter_code
_entity_poly.pdbx_strand_id
1 'polypeptide(L)'
;MSENKEKQESMLRITGYSDKFSARPGEEISFYVNSEFDEQYQADIVRLIHGDTNPDGPGYKEELIHSNISDMHAGKNQQIYGGSYIFVPNNELFNVNSFTLCAYIYPTTPYVDVEGVEVGEQAILSKWDAENETGYGLFINSDGELCLRIGHGKGKVEEFSTGKPLYRKVWYKIAASFDVNTGKVFVFQTPYVTHTNSGHGMSMLHPQEDTLGSYHGTSLMGGPAVNDCPFLMASSTLKSKSGRYLTGGHFNYLDDPHEIPIHTHKYNGKIERPKIANKALELHEIELLLSCQGIENIPNELKEVVIGAWNFNANITPNAASTKIIDDSLCKMNGCGVNLPVRGVPGFNWSSDYMSFLHGPQEYGAIHFHDESVDDARWDVSFKFKVPESLKSGVYAARLRVNRLTDSENEDYIPFFIRPAKDAKKAKLCLLMATNSYMAYANDNLSVNSAVAQLLTGRVPLIQPNDLLLNEYKGYGLGTYTTYRDGWGV
;
A
#
# COMPACT_ATOMS: atom_id res chain seq x y z
N MET A 1 -19.08 9.87 -21.43
CA MET A 1 -18.83 8.67 -22.25
C MET A 1 -17.74 8.86 -23.31
N SER A 2 -17.30 10.07 -23.65
CA SER A 2 -16.22 10.34 -24.62
C SER A 2 -14.82 10.46 -23.96
N GLU A 3 -14.72 10.92 -22.73
CA GLU A 3 -13.43 11.06 -22.03
C GLU A 3 -12.76 9.72 -21.64
N ASN A 4 -13.55 8.66 -21.46
CA ASN A 4 -12.99 7.34 -21.15
C ASN A 4 -12.41 6.59 -22.36
N LYS A 5 -12.75 6.99 -23.59
CA LYS A 5 -12.20 6.34 -24.79
C LYS A 5 -10.81 6.84 -25.18
N GLU A 6 -10.54 8.13 -25.00
CA GLU A 6 -9.21 8.71 -25.31
C GLU A 6 -8.11 8.29 -24.32
N LYS A 7 -8.47 8.06 -23.05
CA LYS A 7 -7.52 7.49 -22.05
C LYS A 7 -7.16 6.03 -22.28
N GLN A 8 -7.98 5.27 -23.01
CA GLN A 8 -7.73 3.86 -23.32
C GLN A 8 -6.69 3.61 -24.42
N GLU A 9 -6.37 4.61 -25.23
CA GLU A 9 -5.46 4.43 -26.38
C GLU A 9 -3.95 4.48 -26.04
N SER A 10 -3.56 4.92 -24.84
CA SER A 10 -2.16 5.01 -24.43
C SER A 10 -1.66 3.89 -23.50
N MET A 11 -2.50 2.92 -23.16
CA MET A 11 -2.14 1.85 -22.22
C MET A 11 -1.44 0.69 -22.92
N LEU A 12 -0.38 0.18 -22.28
CA LEU A 12 0.19 -1.11 -22.66
C LEU A 12 -0.88 -2.20 -22.50
N ARG A 13 -1.17 -2.91 -23.59
CA ARG A 13 -2.22 -3.95 -23.60
C ARG A 13 -1.81 -5.20 -22.85
N ILE A 14 -0.52 -5.41 -22.71
CA ILE A 14 0.04 -6.58 -22.04
C ILE A 14 1.27 -6.20 -21.25
N THR A 15 1.36 -6.70 -20.02
CA THR A 15 2.51 -6.56 -19.14
C THR A 15 2.69 -7.83 -18.33
N GLY A 16 3.88 -8.09 -17.83
CA GLY A 16 4.09 -9.27 -17.00
C GLY A 16 5.38 -9.28 -16.20
N TYR A 17 5.49 -10.24 -15.31
CA TYR A 17 6.69 -10.50 -14.52
C TYR A 17 6.85 -11.99 -14.22
N SER A 18 8.03 -12.39 -13.72
CA SER A 18 8.33 -13.77 -13.33
C SER A 18 8.58 -13.87 -11.81
N ASP A 19 8.33 -15.07 -11.25
CA ASP A 19 8.57 -15.35 -9.81
C ASP A 19 10.04 -15.26 -9.41
N LYS A 20 10.97 -15.32 -10.37
CA LYS A 20 12.40 -15.27 -10.13
C LYS A 20 13.18 -14.76 -11.34
N PHE A 21 14.29 -14.06 -11.10
CA PHE A 21 15.16 -13.58 -12.16
C PHE A 21 16.01 -14.67 -12.83
N SER A 22 16.24 -15.80 -12.16
CA SER A 22 17.10 -16.82 -12.74
C SER A 22 16.72 -18.23 -12.32
N ALA A 23 16.95 -19.18 -13.24
CA ALA A 23 16.76 -20.62 -13.01
C ALA A 23 17.90 -21.44 -13.59
N ARG A 24 18.00 -22.70 -13.20
CA ARG A 24 18.90 -23.70 -13.78
C ARG A 24 18.09 -24.67 -14.66
N PRO A 25 18.75 -25.39 -15.59
CA PRO A 25 18.13 -26.53 -16.25
C PRO A 25 17.44 -27.47 -15.23
N GLY A 26 16.23 -27.91 -15.56
CA GLY A 26 15.36 -28.72 -14.71
C GLY A 26 14.47 -27.93 -13.71
N GLU A 27 14.79 -26.68 -13.40
CA GLU A 27 13.97 -25.82 -12.55
C GLU A 27 12.79 -25.22 -13.34
N GLU A 28 11.78 -24.70 -12.62
CA GLU A 28 10.58 -24.10 -13.18
C GLU A 28 10.54 -22.60 -12.86
N ILE A 29 10.06 -21.80 -13.81
CA ILE A 29 9.77 -20.37 -13.66
C ILE A 29 8.27 -20.18 -13.89
N SER A 30 7.60 -19.45 -12.98
CA SER A 30 6.22 -19.04 -13.14
C SER A 30 6.15 -17.63 -13.70
N PHE A 31 5.23 -17.41 -14.63
CA PHE A 31 4.99 -16.11 -15.24
C PHE A 31 3.58 -15.64 -14.92
N TYR A 32 3.47 -14.36 -14.63
CA TYR A 32 2.26 -13.65 -14.27
C TYR A 32 2.04 -12.56 -15.31
N VAL A 33 0.91 -12.60 -16.00
CA VAL A 33 0.63 -11.72 -17.13
C VAL A 33 -0.70 -11.02 -16.92
N ASN A 34 -0.70 -9.71 -17.08
CA ASN A 34 -1.88 -8.89 -17.19
C ASN A 34 -2.18 -8.62 -18.67
N SER A 35 -3.38 -8.92 -19.14
CA SER A 35 -3.92 -8.51 -20.42
C SER A 35 -5.05 -7.53 -20.17
N GLU A 36 -4.85 -6.25 -20.47
CA GLU A 36 -5.72 -5.15 -20.04
C GLU A 36 -7.15 -5.29 -20.54
N PHE A 37 -7.34 -5.91 -21.70
CA PHE A 37 -8.64 -6.09 -22.34
C PHE A 37 -9.11 -7.55 -22.35
N ASP A 38 -8.56 -8.40 -21.50
CA ASP A 38 -8.81 -9.85 -21.48
C ASP A 38 -8.54 -10.56 -22.85
N GLU A 39 -7.74 -9.91 -23.71
CA GLU A 39 -7.42 -10.44 -25.04
C GLU A 39 -6.47 -11.63 -24.95
N GLN A 40 -6.65 -12.60 -25.84
CA GLN A 40 -5.69 -13.70 -25.99
C GLN A 40 -4.33 -13.17 -26.43
N TYR A 41 -3.28 -13.76 -25.91
CA TYR A 41 -1.91 -13.44 -26.28
C TYR A 41 -1.08 -14.67 -26.56
N GLN A 42 -0.09 -14.50 -27.40
CA GLN A 42 0.94 -15.51 -27.64
C GLN A 42 2.10 -15.29 -26.68
N ALA A 43 2.59 -16.37 -26.06
CA ALA A 43 3.82 -16.37 -25.30
C ALA A 43 4.87 -17.24 -26.00
N ASP A 44 6.08 -16.73 -26.13
CA ASP A 44 7.24 -17.45 -26.67
C ASP A 44 8.44 -17.31 -25.72
N ILE A 45 9.28 -18.33 -25.61
CA ILE A 45 10.60 -18.18 -25.01
C ILE A 45 11.58 -17.80 -26.10
N VAL A 46 12.30 -16.70 -25.89
CA VAL A 46 13.36 -16.24 -26.76
C VAL A 46 14.69 -16.12 -26.01
N ARG A 47 15.77 -16.45 -26.67
CA ARG A 47 17.12 -16.14 -26.20
C ARG A 47 17.52 -14.79 -26.76
N LEU A 48 17.86 -13.86 -25.86
CA LEU A 48 18.32 -12.53 -26.24
C LEU A 48 19.82 -12.59 -26.54
N ILE A 49 20.20 -12.30 -27.77
CA ILE A 49 21.58 -12.36 -28.24
C ILE A 49 22.18 -10.96 -28.25
N HIS A 50 21.45 -9.99 -28.76
CA HIS A 50 21.88 -8.60 -28.85
C HIS A 50 20.67 -7.66 -28.71
N GLY A 51 20.69 -6.79 -27.71
CA GLY A 51 19.54 -5.91 -27.36
C GLY A 51 19.63 -4.48 -27.92
N ASP A 52 20.73 -4.11 -28.57
CA ASP A 52 20.89 -2.76 -29.12
C ASP A 52 20.17 -2.61 -30.47
N THR A 53 19.25 -1.66 -30.52
CA THR A 53 18.48 -1.31 -31.73
C THR A 53 19.17 -0.22 -32.59
N ASN A 54 20.36 0.27 -32.18
CA ASN A 54 21.09 1.27 -32.91
C ASN A 54 21.35 0.79 -34.36
N PRO A 55 20.94 1.56 -35.39
CA PRO A 55 21.13 1.18 -36.79
C PRO A 55 22.62 1.08 -37.20
N ASP A 56 23.52 1.75 -36.50
CA ASP A 56 24.96 1.69 -36.72
C ASP A 56 25.62 0.49 -36.01
N GLY A 57 24.88 -0.25 -35.21
CA GLY A 57 25.34 -1.43 -34.50
C GLY A 57 24.92 -2.75 -35.15
N PRO A 58 25.14 -3.90 -34.46
CA PRO A 58 24.72 -5.23 -34.96
C PRO A 58 23.21 -5.43 -35.10
N GLY A 59 22.43 -4.52 -34.55
CA GLY A 59 20.96 -4.57 -34.48
C GLY A 59 20.45 -5.56 -33.45
N TYR A 60 19.15 -5.49 -33.15
CA TYR A 60 18.47 -6.40 -32.23
C TYR A 60 18.51 -7.84 -32.80
N LYS A 61 18.87 -8.80 -31.95
CA LYS A 61 18.92 -10.23 -32.32
C LYS A 61 18.38 -11.10 -31.20
N GLU A 62 17.43 -11.97 -31.55
CA GLU A 62 16.91 -13.00 -30.68
C GLU A 62 16.83 -14.34 -31.41
N GLU A 63 16.71 -15.43 -30.66
CA GLU A 63 16.54 -16.79 -31.14
C GLU A 63 15.33 -17.42 -30.44
N LEU A 64 14.37 -17.88 -31.22
CA LEU A 64 13.19 -18.58 -30.69
C LEU A 64 13.59 -19.93 -30.10
N ILE A 65 13.20 -20.17 -28.87
CA ILE A 65 13.37 -21.46 -28.19
C ILE A 65 12.07 -22.25 -28.28
N HIS A 66 12.07 -23.36 -28.97
CA HIS A 66 10.90 -24.24 -29.02
C HIS A 66 10.59 -24.79 -27.62
N SER A 67 9.44 -24.46 -27.10
CA SER A 67 8.98 -24.82 -25.77
C SER A 67 7.48 -25.15 -25.77
N ASN A 68 7.03 -25.81 -24.71
CA ASN A 68 5.62 -26.14 -24.51
C ASN A 68 4.71 -24.96 -24.20
N ILE A 69 5.28 -23.74 -24.05
CA ILE A 69 4.50 -22.52 -23.81
C ILE A 69 4.28 -21.69 -25.08
N SER A 70 4.90 -22.07 -26.20
CA SER A 70 4.75 -21.36 -27.50
C SER A 70 3.35 -21.60 -28.07
N ASP A 71 2.33 -21.05 -27.40
CA ASP A 71 0.93 -21.20 -27.74
C ASP A 71 0.15 -19.90 -27.39
N MET A 72 -1.14 -19.91 -27.69
CA MET A 72 -2.08 -18.88 -27.32
C MET A 72 -2.59 -19.12 -25.90
N HIS A 73 -2.48 -18.11 -25.08
CA HIS A 73 -2.96 -18.09 -23.71
C HIS A 73 -4.19 -17.19 -23.57
N ALA A 74 -5.11 -17.56 -22.68
CA ALA A 74 -6.24 -16.69 -22.34
C ALA A 74 -5.74 -15.46 -21.62
N GLY A 75 -6.14 -14.27 -22.07
CA GLY A 75 -5.89 -13.03 -21.35
C GLY A 75 -6.75 -12.93 -20.11
N LYS A 76 -6.26 -12.21 -19.14
CA LYS A 76 -6.94 -11.84 -17.90
C LYS A 76 -6.49 -10.47 -17.46
N ASN A 77 -7.44 -9.57 -17.23
CA ASN A 77 -7.13 -8.30 -16.59
C ASN A 77 -6.88 -8.53 -15.09
N GLN A 78 -5.68 -8.21 -14.65
CA GLN A 78 -5.19 -8.44 -13.28
C GLN A 78 -4.69 -7.14 -12.69
N GLN A 79 -5.58 -6.37 -12.08
CA GLN A 79 -5.24 -5.08 -11.49
C GLN A 79 -4.35 -5.25 -10.25
N ILE A 80 -3.47 -4.27 -10.00
CA ILE A 80 -2.69 -4.12 -8.78
C ILE A 80 -3.42 -3.15 -7.85
N TYR A 81 -3.58 -3.55 -6.59
CA TYR A 81 -4.17 -2.69 -5.56
C TYR A 81 -3.07 -2.24 -4.59
N GLY A 82 -2.41 -1.14 -4.94
CA GLY A 82 -1.40 -0.51 -4.10
C GLY A 82 -2.01 0.20 -2.89
N GLY A 83 -1.16 0.57 -1.97
CA GLY A 83 -1.48 1.23 -0.71
C GLY A 83 -1.33 0.30 0.49
N SER A 84 -0.53 0.72 1.47
CA SER A 84 -0.31 -0.03 2.69
C SER A 84 -1.42 0.20 3.71
N TYR A 85 -1.79 -0.84 4.43
CA TYR A 85 -2.83 -0.77 5.46
C TYR A 85 -2.67 -1.92 6.48
N ILE A 86 -3.38 -1.82 7.60
CA ILE A 86 -3.55 -2.93 8.53
C ILE A 86 -4.92 -3.57 8.28
N PHE A 87 -4.90 -4.86 8.08
CA PHE A 87 -6.06 -5.72 7.94
C PHE A 87 -6.33 -6.43 9.27
N VAL A 88 -7.51 -6.22 9.85
CA VAL A 88 -8.03 -7.01 10.97
C VAL A 88 -9.24 -7.76 10.46
N PRO A 89 -9.25 -9.10 10.52
CA PRO A 89 -10.38 -9.90 10.02
C PRO A 89 -11.72 -9.45 10.60
N ASN A 90 -12.78 -9.59 9.81
CA ASN A 90 -14.12 -9.29 10.29
C ASN A 90 -14.46 -10.09 11.55
N ASN A 91 -15.06 -9.42 12.51
CA ASN A 91 -15.56 -10.01 13.76
C ASN A 91 -16.87 -9.31 14.16
N GLU A 92 -17.80 -10.06 14.72
CA GLU A 92 -19.09 -9.53 15.18
C GLU A 92 -18.95 -8.43 16.24
N LEU A 93 -17.88 -8.43 17.03
CA LEU A 93 -17.57 -7.40 18.00
C LEU A 93 -17.41 -6.00 17.38
N PHE A 94 -17.10 -5.91 16.10
CA PHE A 94 -17.05 -4.64 15.37
C PHE A 94 -18.44 -4.13 14.95
N ASN A 95 -19.51 -4.92 15.12
CA ASN A 95 -20.87 -4.49 14.84
C ASN A 95 -21.44 -3.71 16.03
N VAL A 96 -20.90 -2.53 16.25
CA VAL A 96 -21.21 -1.66 17.39
C VAL A 96 -22.33 -0.67 17.06
N ASN A 97 -23.19 -0.38 18.04
CA ASN A 97 -24.20 0.67 17.92
C ASN A 97 -23.68 2.01 18.45
N SER A 98 -23.06 2.01 19.62
CA SER A 98 -22.31 3.13 20.16
C SER A 98 -20.83 2.78 20.14
N PHE A 99 -19.96 3.74 19.89
CA PHE A 99 -18.53 3.47 19.78
C PHE A 99 -17.66 4.71 20.04
N THR A 100 -16.37 4.44 20.28
CA THR A 100 -15.31 5.45 20.26
C THR A 100 -14.15 4.92 19.44
N LEU A 101 -13.64 5.73 18.52
CA LEU A 101 -12.41 5.53 17.79
C LEU A 101 -11.39 6.56 18.23
N CYS A 102 -10.13 6.18 18.48
CA CYS A 102 -9.07 7.14 18.78
C CYS A 102 -7.68 6.65 18.34
N ALA A 103 -6.81 7.59 18.03
CA ALA A 103 -5.43 7.35 17.66
C ALA A 103 -4.57 8.62 17.77
N TYR A 104 -3.25 8.47 17.63
CA TYR A 104 -2.38 9.55 17.18
C TYR A 104 -2.15 9.40 15.69
N ILE A 105 -2.16 10.52 14.95
CA ILE A 105 -1.87 10.55 13.51
C ILE A 105 -0.85 11.64 13.16
N TYR A 106 -0.12 11.39 12.09
CA TYR A 106 0.81 12.36 11.49
C TYR A 106 0.57 12.36 9.97
N PRO A 107 -0.41 13.15 9.49
CA PRO A 107 -0.75 13.22 8.08
C PRO A 107 0.43 13.79 7.28
N THR A 108 0.77 13.15 6.16
CA THR A 108 1.83 13.66 5.27
C THR A 108 1.26 14.35 4.04
N THR A 109 0.08 13.94 3.59
CA THR A 109 -0.63 14.53 2.45
C THR A 109 -2.14 14.66 2.75
N PRO A 110 -2.56 15.51 3.71
CA PRO A 110 -3.97 15.53 4.14
C PRO A 110 -4.95 16.01 3.07
N TYR A 111 -4.51 16.82 2.11
CA TYR A 111 -5.34 17.35 1.00
C TYR A 111 -4.56 17.52 -0.31
N VAL A 112 -3.25 17.73 -0.26
CA VAL A 112 -2.37 17.78 -1.44
C VAL A 112 -1.06 17.05 -1.17
N ASP A 113 -0.46 16.49 -2.19
CA ASP A 113 0.86 15.87 -2.12
C ASP A 113 2.01 16.90 -2.14
N VAL A 114 3.27 16.42 -2.26
CA VAL A 114 4.43 17.32 -2.30
C VAL A 114 4.52 18.14 -3.59
N GLU A 115 3.85 17.70 -4.64
CA GLU A 115 3.78 18.38 -5.95
C GLU A 115 2.58 19.34 -6.05
N GLY A 116 1.71 19.36 -5.01
CA GLY A 116 0.50 20.19 -4.97
C GLY A 116 -0.69 19.56 -5.69
N VAL A 117 -0.63 18.27 -5.99
CA VAL A 117 -1.75 17.52 -6.58
C VAL A 117 -2.74 17.16 -5.47
N GLU A 118 -4.02 17.36 -5.73
CA GLU A 118 -5.08 16.99 -4.79
C GLU A 118 -5.05 15.49 -4.49
N VAL A 119 -5.08 15.17 -3.20
CA VAL A 119 -5.22 13.82 -2.69
C VAL A 119 -6.67 13.63 -2.27
N GLY A 120 -7.30 12.58 -2.70
CA GLY A 120 -8.69 12.27 -2.34
C GLY A 120 -8.86 11.99 -0.85
N GLU A 121 -10.07 11.64 -0.48
CA GLU A 121 -10.43 11.26 0.89
C GLU A 121 -9.59 10.09 1.40
N GLN A 122 -9.27 10.09 2.71
CA GLN A 122 -8.40 9.10 3.33
C GLN A 122 -9.06 8.52 4.57
N ALA A 123 -9.06 7.20 4.73
CA ALA A 123 -9.56 6.53 5.92
C ALA A 123 -8.43 6.25 6.91
N ILE A 124 -8.64 6.60 8.17
CA ILE A 124 -7.67 6.37 9.25
C ILE A 124 -7.98 5.06 9.96
N LEU A 125 -9.19 4.93 10.49
CA LEU A 125 -9.72 3.74 11.17
C LEU A 125 -11.12 3.47 10.64
N SER A 126 -11.39 2.31 10.08
CA SER A 126 -12.65 2.07 9.39
C SER A 126 -13.17 0.64 9.49
N LYS A 127 -14.46 0.54 9.75
CA LYS A 127 -15.33 -0.60 9.48
C LYS A 127 -16.33 -0.14 8.41
N TRP A 128 -15.84 0.15 7.22
CA TRP A 128 -16.56 0.89 6.18
C TRP A 128 -16.62 0.12 4.87
N ASP A 129 -17.82 -0.01 4.31
CA ASP A 129 -18.09 -0.49 2.96
C ASP A 129 -18.41 0.72 2.07
N ALA A 130 -17.45 1.09 1.20
CA ALA A 130 -17.59 2.26 0.34
C ALA A 130 -18.57 2.03 -0.82
N GLU A 131 -18.78 0.79 -1.27
CA GLU A 131 -19.73 0.47 -2.34
C GLU A 131 -21.19 0.58 -1.85
N ASN A 132 -21.46 0.16 -0.61
CA ASN A 132 -22.78 0.14 -0.03
C ASN A 132 -23.05 1.28 0.95
N GLU A 133 -22.03 2.07 1.29
CA GLU A 133 -22.08 3.19 2.24
C GLU A 133 -22.63 2.75 3.61
N THR A 134 -22.05 1.67 4.15
CA THR A 134 -22.43 1.10 5.43
C THR A 134 -21.26 1.03 6.39
N GLY A 135 -21.54 1.10 7.70
CA GLY A 135 -20.56 1.02 8.76
C GLY A 135 -20.14 2.39 9.29
N TYR A 136 -18.90 2.51 9.77
CA TYR A 136 -18.40 3.71 10.43
C TYR A 136 -16.88 3.84 10.27
N GLY A 137 -16.36 5.05 10.46
CA GLY A 137 -14.92 5.27 10.49
C GLY A 137 -14.51 6.71 10.68
N LEU A 138 -13.24 6.89 11.03
CA LEU A 138 -12.53 8.17 11.03
C LEU A 138 -11.86 8.37 9.69
N PHE A 139 -12.11 9.52 9.07
CA PHE A 139 -11.60 9.89 7.76
C PHE A 139 -10.96 11.28 7.79
N ILE A 140 -10.16 11.55 6.78
CA ILE A 140 -9.83 12.89 6.32
C ILE A 140 -10.67 13.11 5.05
N ASN A 141 -11.50 14.13 5.04
CA ASN A 141 -12.34 14.45 3.89
C ASN A 141 -11.55 15.22 2.79
N SER A 142 -12.20 15.55 1.70
CA SER A 142 -11.59 16.28 0.57
C SER A 142 -11.05 17.66 0.94
N ASP A 143 -11.57 18.28 2.00
CA ASP A 143 -11.10 19.58 2.51
C ASP A 143 -9.92 19.44 3.47
N GLY A 144 -9.45 18.21 3.71
CA GLY A 144 -8.35 17.90 4.64
C GLY A 144 -8.75 17.89 6.11
N GLU A 145 -10.04 17.86 6.42
CA GLU A 145 -10.58 17.91 7.77
C GLU A 145 -10.81 16.52 8.34
N LEU A 146 -10.54 16.33 9.63
CA LEU A 146 -10.92 15.11 10.31
C LEU A 146 -12.45 15.02 10.40
N CYS A 147 -13.01 13.88 10.00
CA CYS A 147 -14.44 13.62 10.13
C CYS A 147 -14.74 12.19 10.60
N LEU A 148 -15.88 12.05 11.29
CA LEU A 148 -16.54 10.78 11.52
C LEU A 148 -17.58 10.55 10.44
N ARG A 149 -17.57 9.36 9.83
CA ARG A 149 -18.65 8.90 8.95
C ARG A 149 -19.43 7.78 9.59
N ILE A 150 -20.75 7.85 9.46
CA ILE A 150 -21.70 6.80 9.83
C ILE A 150 -22.56 6.51 8.60
N GLY A 151 -22.52 5.27 8.13
CA GLY A 151 -23.24 4.81 6.94
C GLY A 151 -24.42 3.94 7.32
N HIS A 152 -25.56 4.27 6.77
CA HIS A 152 -26.84 3.57 7.02
C HIS A 152 -27.34 2.85 5.75
N GLY A 153 -26.54 2.84 4.71
CA GLY A 153 -26.83 2.31 3.38
C GLY A 153 -26.73 3.36 2.30
N LYS A 154 -26.80 2.93 1.06
CA LYS A 154 -26.54 3.74 -0.13
C LYS A 154 -27.35 5.03 -0.18
N GLY A 155 -26.66 6.16 -0.29
CA GLY A 155 -27.23 7.50 -0.24
C GLY A 155 -27.66 7.97 1.16
N LYS A 156 -27.27 7.26 2.23
CA LYS A 156 -27.60 7.57 3.60
C LYS A 156 -26.35 7.58 4.47
N VAL A 157 -25.53 8.58 4.27
CA VAL A 157 -24.28 8.78 5.02
C VAL A 157 -24.40 10.07 5.83
N GLU A 158 -24.04 10.00 7.08
CA GLU A 158 -23.82 11.19 7.92
C GLU A 158 -22.31 11.40 8.06
N GLU A 159 -21.85 12.64 7.86
CA GLU A 159 -20.49 13.06 8.07
C GLU A 159 -20.44 14.20 9.08
N PHE A 160 -19.55 14.09 10.04
CA PHE A 160 -19.36 15.03 11.14
C PHE A 160 -17.90 15.49 11.16
N SER A 161 -17.64 16.66 10.58
CA SER A 161 -16.29 17.22 10.42
C SER A 161 -15.94 18.18 11.56
N THR A 162 -14.65 18.26 11.90
CA THR A 162 -14.11 19.24 12.82
C THR A 162 -14.13 20.67 12.28
N GLY A 163 -14.33 20.85 10.97
CA GLY A 163 -14.32 22.14 10.29
C GLY A 163 -12.95 22.81 10.25
N LYS A 164 -11.88 22.05 10.49
CA LYS A 164 -10.50 22.54 10.51
C LYS A 164 -9.60 21.58 9.74
N PRO A 165 -8.88 22.03 8.70
CA PRO A 165 -7.96 21.19 7.98
C PRO A 165 -6.77 20.78 8.84
N LEU A 166 -6.32 19.54 8.66
CA LEU A 166 -5.10 19.02 9.25
C LEU A 166 -3.89 19.58 8.50
N TYR A 167 -2.84 19.96 9.22
CA TYR A 167 -1.58 20.35 8.59
C TYR A 167 -0.67 19.14 8.34
N ARG A 168 0.07 19.23 7.27
CA ARG A 168 1.09 18.23 6.91
C ARG A 168 2.17 18.16 7.96
N LYS A 169 2.60 16.92 8.29
CA LYS A 169 3.76 16.68 9.17
C LYS A 169 3.61 17.27 10.59
N VAL A 170 2.39 17.27 11.09
CA VAL A 170 2.05 17.60 12.48
C VAL A 170 1.37 16.40 13.13
N TRP A 171 1.80 16.05 14.33
CA TRP A 171 1.12 15.04 15.13
C TRP A 171 -0.18 15.57 15.73
N TYR A 172 -1.21 14.76 15.69
CA TYR A 172 -2.51 15.04 16.28
C TYR A 172 -2.96 13.91 17.18
N LYS A 173 -3.54 14.25 18.32
CA LYS A 173 -4.50 13.37 19.01
C LYS A 173 -5.84 13.51 18.30
N ILE A 174 -6.42 12.38 17.88
CA ILE A 174 -7.72 12.35 17.23
C ILE A 174 -8.65 11.36 17.91
N ALA A 175 -9.93 11.71 17.97
CA ALA A 175 -10.97 10.75 18.31
C ALA A 175 -12.33 11.17 17.78
N ALA A 176 -13.22 10.15 17.70
CA ALA A 176 -14.65 10.36 17.57
C ALA A 176 -15.40 9.41 18.50
N SER A 177 -16.46 9.89 19.14
CA SER A 177 -17.41 9.06 19.88
C SER A 177 -18.84 9.29 19.38
N PHE A 178 -19.63 8.22 19.38
CA PHE A 178 -21.03 8.22 18.99
C PHE A 178 -21.84 7.39 19.98
N ASP A 179 -22.92 7.97 20.50
CA ASP A 179 -23.90 7.31 21.37
C ASP A 179 -25.25 7.17 20.66
N VAL A 180 -25.63 5.95 20.31
CA VAL A 180 -26.87 5.66 19.61
C VAL A 180 -28.13 6.02 20.41
N ASN A 181 -28.07 5.98 21.75
CA ASN A 181 -29.23 6.22 22.60
C ASN A 181 -29.61 7.71 22.66
N THR A 182 -28.60 8.58 22.61
CA THR A 182 -28.79 10.03 22.67
C THR A 182 -28.59 10.70 21.31
N GLY A 183 -28.04 9.98 20.35
CA GLY A 183 -27.58 10.49 19.06
C GLY A 183 -26.33 11.37 19.16
N LYS A 184 -25.77 11.59 20.35
CA LYS A 184 -24.62 12.49 20.51
C LYS A 184 -23.41 12.02 19.72
N VAL A 185 -22.81 12.98 19.02
CA VAL A 185 -21.55 12.82 18.29
C VAL A 185 -20.55 13.82 18.82
N PHE A 186 -19.33 13.35 19.04
CA PHE A 186 -18.18 14.17 19.37
C PHE A 186 -17.01 13.75 18.50
N VAL A 187 -16.38 14.70 17.82
CA VAL A 187 -15.14 14.51 17.02
C VAL A 187 -14.16 15.56 17.43
N PHE A 188 -12.90 15.21 17.61
CA PHE A 188 -11.85 16.20 17.86
C PHE A 188 -10.52 15.83 17.22
N GLN A 189 -9.76 16.86 16.90
CA GLN A 189 -8.35 16.84 16.54
C GLN A 189 -7.60 17.87 17.39
N THR A 190 -6.58 17.44 18.10
CA THR A 190 -5.74 18.31 18.91
C THR A 190 -4.29 18.13 18.48
N PRO A 191 -3.61 19.16 18.00
CA PRO A 191 -2.20 19.07 17.65
C PRO A 191 -1.38 18.70 18.87
N TYR A 192 -0.45 17.76 18.68
CA TYR A 192 0.48 17.30 19.71
C TYR A 192 1.89 17.76 19.34
N VAL A 193 2.28 18.89 19.90
CA VAL A 193 3.55 19.56 19.58
C VAL A 193 4.54 19.30 20.70
N THR A 194 5.70 18.74 20.35
CA THR A 194 6.84 18.60 21.26
C THR A 194 8.06 19.32 20.67
N HIS A 195 9.08 19.52 21.47
CA HIS A 195 10.32 20.15 21.04
C HIS A 195 10.99 19.43 19.86
N THR A 196 10.82 18.10 19.78
CA THR A 196 11.52 17.26 18.80
C THR A 196 10.66 16.80 17.64
N ASN A 197 9.33 16.72 17.80
CA ASN A 197 8.45 16.19 16.76
C ASN A 197 7.57 17.24 16.08
N SER A 198 7.71 18.51 16.45
CA SER A 198 6.94 19.61 15.87
C SER A 198 7.60 20.22 14.65
N GLY A 199 8.31 19.41 13.89
CA GLY A 199 8.87 19.82 12.62
C GLY A 199 10.24 20.46 12.71
N HIS A 200 11.10 20.00 13.58
CA HIS A 200 12.55 20.17 13.43
C HIS A 200 13.07 21.61 13.38
N GLY A 201 13.17 22.26 14.47
CA GLY A 201 14.04 23.43 14.67
C GLY A 201 14.05 24.56 13.65
N MET A 202 13.66 24.29 12.43
CA MET A 202 13.54 25.25 11.32
C MET A 202 12.17 25.25 10.66
N SER A 203 11.25 24.45 11.13
CA SER A 203 9.90 24.39 10.57
C SER A 203 9.00 25.40 11.26
N MET A 204 8.03 25.86 10.50
CA MET A 204 7.00 26.75 11.00
C MET A 204 6.21 26.04 12.10
N LEU A 205 6.24 26.59 13.31
CA LEU A 205 5.28 26.26 14.35
C LEU A 205 3.95 26.83 13.88
N HIS A 206 3.04 25.95 13.49
CA HIS A 206 1.66 26.37 13.25
C HIS A 206 1.02 26.67 14.60
N PRO A 207 0.31 27.78 14.74
CA PRO A 207 -0.44 28.09 15.94
C PRO A 207 -1.40 26.93 16.24
N GLN A 208 -1.38 26.42 17.47
CA GLN A 208 -2.25 25.32 17.87
C GLN A 208 -3.74 25.65 17.62
N GLU A 209 -4.11 26.91 17.81
CA GLU A 209 -5.47 27.38 17.61
C GLU A 209 -5.96 27.24 16.17
N ASP A 210 -5.06 27.31 15.17
CA ASP A 210 -5.44 27.19 13.76
C ASP A 210 -5.81 25.76 13.37
N THR A 211 -5.28 24.77 14.08
CA THR A 211 -5.47 23.35 13.76
C THR A 211 -6.22 22.58 14.85
N LEU A 212 -6.52 23.21 15.97
CA LEU A 212 -7.41 22.67 16.98
C LEU A 212 -8.83 22.67 16.42
N GLY A 213 -9.45 21.50 16.29
CA GLY A 213 -10.81 21.36 15.80
C GLY A 213 -11.62 20.42 16.66
N SER A 214 -12.90 20.74 16.85
CA SER A 214 -13.84 19.82 17.48
C SER A 214 -15.23 20.02 16.93
N TYR A 215 -16.01 18.94 16.88
CA TYR A 215 -17.40 18.93 16.53
C TYR A 215 -18.20 18.31 17.67
N HIS A 216 -19.29 18.97 18.04
CA HIS A 216 -20.31 18.45 18.95
C HIS A 216 -21.66 18.55 18.26
N GLY A 217 -22.32 17.44 18.06
CA GLY A 217 -23.59 17.43 17.36
C GLY A 217 -24.44 16.20 17.68
N THR A 218 -25.42 15.98 16.86
CA THR A 218 -26.38 14.88 17.03
C THR A 218 -26.65 14.21 15.69
N SER A 219 -26.46 12.91 15.62
CA SER A 219 -26.94 12.06 14.55
C SER A 219 -28.46 11.86 14.68
N LEU A 220 -29.14 11.88 13.56
CA LEU A 220 -30.59 11.68 13.49
C LEU A 220 -30.99 10.32 12.93
N MET A 221 -30.02 9.52 12.44
CA MET A 221 -30.30 8.30 11.69
C MET A 221 -30.08 7.00 12.49
N GLY A 222 -29.63 7.11 13.74
CA GLY A 222 -29.39 5.93 14.59
C GLY A 222 -28.01 5.31 14.40
N GLY A 223 -27.86 4.02 14.74
CA GLY A 223 -26.58 3.31 14.66
C GLY A 223 -26.13 3.02 13.23
N PRO A 224 -24.84 2.73 13.02
CA PRO A 224 -24.31 2.35 11.72
C PRO A 224 -24.95 1.05 11.21
N ALA A 225 -25.17 0.96 9.90
CA ALA A 225 -25.59 -0.29 9.29
C ALA A 225 -24.46 -1.33 9.37
N VAL A 226 -24.84 -2.55 9.72
CA VAL A 226 -23.90 -3.69 9.82
C VAL A 226 -23.40 -4.09 8.43
N ASN A 227 -22.14 -4.45 8.34
CA ASN A 227 -21.52 -5.01 7.14
C ASN A 227 -20.52 -6.12 7.49
N ASP A 228 -20.12 -6.90 6.50
CA ASP A 228 -19.17 -8.01 6.65
C ASP A 228 -17.71 -7.61 6.33
N CYS A 229 -17.43 -6.32 6.24
CA CYS A 229 -16.08 -5.83 5.95
C CYS A 229 -15.11 -6.10 7.11
N PRO A 230 -13.83 -6.27 6.84
CA PRO A 230 -12.81 -6.25 7.87
C PRO A 230 -12.73 -4.85 8.53
N PHE A 231 -12.10 -4.77 9.70
CA PHE A 231 -11.67 -3.50 10.25
C PHE A 231 -10.30 -3.13 9.66
N LEU A 232 -10.21 -1.98 9.00
CA LEU A 232 -8.99 -1.51 8.37
C LEU A 232 -8.43 -0.27 9.05
N MET A 233 -7.11 -0.15 9.05
CA MET A 233 -6.41 1.07 9.45
C MET A 233 -5.60 1.56 8.25
N ALA A 234 -5.62 2.85 8.00
CA ALA A 234 -5.03 3.53 6.85
C ALA A 234 -5.71 3.22 5.50
N SER A 235 -6.90 2.66 5.51
CA SER A 235 -7.71 2.40 4.32
C SER A 235 -9.15 2.06 4.69
N SER A 236 -10.04 1.97 3.69
CA SER A 236 -11.40 1.42 3.84
C SER A 236 -11.69 0.38 2.76
N THR A 237 -12.75 -0.40 2.97
CA THR A 237 -13.15 -1.44 2.02
C THR A 237 -13.97 -0.83 0.87
N LEU A 238 -13.57 -1.10 -0.38
CA LEU A 238 -14.37 -0.86 -1.57
C LEU A 238 -15.26 -2.07 -1.88
N LYS A 239 -14.66 -3.26 -1.87
CA LYS A 239 -15.36 -4.54 -2.01
C LYS A 239 -14.80 -5.55 -1.00
N SER A 240 -15.68 -6.16 -0.24
CA SER A 240 -15.28 -7.10 0.82
C SER A 240 -14.61 -8.37 0.28
N LYS A 241 -14.93 -8.77 -0.95
CA LYS A 241 -14.35 -9.95 -1.62
C LYS A 241 -13.54 -9.55 -2.83
N SER A 242 -12.27 -9.90 -2.83
CA SER A 242 -11.35 -9.63 -3.94
C SER A 242 -10.95 -10.89 -4.72
N GLY A 243 -11.23 -12.07 -4.18
CA GLY A 243 -10.65 -13.33 -4.65
C GLY A 243 -9.16 -13.50 -4.33
N ARG A 244 -8.57 -12.60 -3.54
CA ARG A 244 -7.15 -12.57 -3.19
C ARG A 244 -6.98 -12.89 -1.72
N TYR A 245 -5.99 -13.73 -1.42
CA TYR A 245 -5.79 -14.26 -0.07
C TYR A 245 -4.40 -13.89 0.45
N LEU A 246 -4.33 -13.57 1.74
CA LEU A 246 -3.08 -13.63 2.48
C LEU A 246 -2.77 -15.12 2.68
N THR A 247 -1.89 -15.65 1.87
CA THR A 247 -1.44 -17.04 1.96
C THR A 247 -0.11 -17.11 2.67
N GLY A 248 0.16 -18.25 3.33
CA GLY A 248 1.38 -18.48 4.10
C GLY A 248 2.65 -18.11 3.32
N GLY A 249 3.59 -17.50 4.01
CA GLY A 249 4.85 -16.99 3.49
C GLY A 249 5.45 -16.04 4.51
N HIS A 250 6.50 -15.32 4.16
CA HIS A 250 7.18 -14.40 5.07
C HIS A 250 6.29 -13.27 5.61
N PHE A 251 5.15 -13.01 4.98
CA PHE A 251 4.28 -11.87 5.28
C PHE A 251 2.91 -12.23 5.85
N ASN A 252 2.53 -13.50 5.93
CA ASN A 252 1.26 -13.90 6.54
C ASN A 252 1.48 -14.53 7.92
N TYR A 253 1.04 -13.83 8.96
CA TYR A 253 1.09 -14.27 10.35
C TYR A 253 -0.29 -14.54 10.95
N LEU A 254 -1.33 -14.56 10.12
CA LEU A 254 -2.64 -15.04 10.51
C LEU A 254 -2.66 -16.55 10.31
N ASP A 255 -3.23 -17.28 11.28
CA ASP A 255 -3.16 -18.75 11.31
C ASP A 255 -3.90 -19.42 10.14
N ASP A 256 -4.92 -18.74 9.58
CA ASP A 256 -5.71 -19.20 8.43
C ASP A 256 -5.55 -18.27 7.23
N PRO A 257 -5.74 -18.77 5.98
CA PRO A 257 -5.80 -17.89 4.81
C PRO A 257 -7.01 -16.95 4.92
N HIS A 258 -6.75 -15.65 4.89
CA HIS A 258 -7.79 -14.64 4.88
C HIS A 258 -7.90 -13.97 3.53
N GLU A 259 -9.12 -13.87 3.01
CA GLU A 259 -9.40 -13.05 1.84
C GLU A 259 -9.25 -11.58 2.18
N ILE A 260 -8.39 -10.86 1.47
CA ILE A 260 -8.22 -9.41 1.64
C ILE A 260 -9.24 -8.66 0.76
N PRO A 261 -9.74 -7.50 1.21
CA PRO A 261 -10.68 -6.72 0.42
C PRO A 261 -10.00 -6.00 -0.75
N ILE A 262 -10.78 -5.56 -1.72
CA ILE A 262 -10.39 -4.42 -2.55
C ILE A 262 -10.59 -3.18 -1.68
N HIS A 263 -9.54 -2.40 -1.51
CA HIS A 263 -9.51 -1.26 -0.61
C HIS A 263 -9.47 0.07 -1.36
N THR A 264 -9.87 1.15 -0.68
CA THR A 264 -9.92 2.52 -1.18
C THR A 264 -9.64 3.51 -0.04
N HIS A 265 -9.73 4.82 -0.29
CA HIS A 265 -9.48 5.88 0.70
C HIS A 265 -8.16 5.69 1.45
N LYS A 266 -7.08 5.46 0.70
CA LYS A 266 -5.76 5.15 1.23
C LYS A 266 -5.17 6.34 1.97
N TYR A 267 -4.63 6.09 3.16
CA TYR A 267 -4.03 7.12 3.99
C TYR A 267 -2.52 7.24 3.78
N ASN A 268 -2.03 8.47 3.67
CA ASN A 268 -0.61 8.80 3.70
C ASN A 268 -0.25 9.44 5.01
N GLY A 269 0.62 8.81 5.78
CA GLY A 269 1.07 9.33 7.05
C GLY A 269 1.26 8.25 8.12
N LYS A 270 1.53 8.68 9.34
CA LYS A 270 1.76 7.77 10.47
C LYS A 270 0.51 7.64 11.31
N ILE A 271 0.29 6.44 11.83
CA ILE A 271 -0.72 6.14 12.86
C ILE A 271 0.00 5.52 14.05
N GLU A 272 -0.43 5.87 15.26
CA GLU A 272 0.07 5.28 16.50
C GLU A 272 -1.06 5.12 17.53
N ARG A 273 -1.00 4.05 18.32
CA ARG A 273 -1.98 3.71 19.38
C ARG A 273 -3.44 3.70 18.94
N PRO A 274 -3.79 3.10 17.79
CA PRO A 274 -5.18 3.02 17.37
C PRO A 274 -5.99 2.15 18.35
N LYS A 275 -7.17 2.64 18.71
CA LYS A 275 -8.09 1.93 19.63
C LYS A 275 -9.54 2.10 19.20
N ILE A 276 -10.33 1.10 19.56
CA ILE A 276 -11.79 1.12 19.44
C ILE A 276 -12.44 0.63 20.73
N ALA A 277 -13.47 1.35 21.18
CA ALA A 277 -14.35 0.93 22.26
C ALA A 277 -15.78 0.78 21.75
N ASN A 278 -16.56 -0.14 22.32
CA ASN A 278 -17.98 -0.36 22.02
C ASN A 278 -18.93 0.53 22.84
N LYS A 279 -18.42 1.66 23.31
CA LYS A 279 -19.12 2.66 24.12
C LYS A 279 -18.72 4.06 23.66
N ALA A 280 -19.64 5.01 23.71
CA ALA A 280 -19.31 6.43 23.62
C ALA A 280 -18.59 6.85 24.89
N LEU A 281 -17.31 7.20 24.77
CA LEU A 281 -16.46 7.61 25.88
C LEU A 281 -16.41 9.13 25.99
N GLU A 282 -16.26 9.61 27.22
CA GLU A 282 -16.02 11.01 27.50
C GLU A 282 -14.56 11.39 27.23
N LEU A 283 -14.29 12.68 27.02
CA LEU A 283 -12.95 13.16 26.64
C LEU A 283 -11.85 12.69 27.60
N HIS A 284 -12.09 12.71 28.92
CA HIS A 284 -11.09 12.25 29.89
C HIS A 284 -10.78 10.74 29.81
N GLU A 285 -11.80 9.90 29.46
CA GLU A 285 -11.63 8.47 29.22
C GLU A 285 -10.81 8.24 27.94
N ILE A 286 -11.08 9.03 26.88
CA ILE A 286 -10.33 8.98 25.61
C ILE A 286 -8.87 9.39 25.83
N GLU A 287 -8.61 10.45 26.56
CA GLU A 287 -7.24 10.89 26.87
C GLU A 287 -6.47 9.84 27.67
N LEU A 288 -7.14 9.15 28.59
CA LEU A 288 -6.56 8.05 29.34
C LEU A 288 -6.22 6.86 28.40
N LEU A 289 -7.09 6.52 27.46
CA LEU A 289 -6.81 5.49 26.45
C LEU A 289 -5.59 5.86 25.60
N LEU A 290 -5.51 7.09 25.11
CA LEU A 290 -4.41 7.57 24.28
C LEU A 290 -3.07 7.65 25.04
N SER A 291 -3.08 7.82 26.35
CA SER A 291 -1.87 7.86 27.16
C SER A 291 -1.14 6.51 27.22
N CYS A 292 -1.85 5.39 27.02
CA CYS A 292 -1.33 4.03 27.12
C CYS A 292 -1.00 3.45 25.73
N GLN A 293 0.06 2.65 25.66
CA GLN A 293 0.41 1.88 24.45
C GLN A 293 -0.67 0.83 24.14
N GLY A 294 -0.92 -0.07 25.09
CA GLY A 294 -2.00 -1.05 25.09
C GLY A 294 -3.10 -0.65 26.07
N ILE A 295 -3.47 -1.59 26.96
CA ILE A 295 -4.52 -1.40 27.99
C ILE A 295 -4.01 -1.59 29.43
N GLU A 296 -2.69 -1.72 29.65
CA GLU A 296 -2.16 -2.17 30.95
C GLU A 296 -2.49 -1.20 32.08
N ASN A 297 -2.42 0.09 31.85
CA ASN A 297 -2.52 1.14 32.86
C ASN A 297 -3.86 1.88 32.86
N ILE A 298 -4.92 1.27 32.30
CA ILE A 298 -6.26 1.86 32.31
C ILE A 298 -7.16 1.15 33.30
N PRO A 299 -8.21 1.80 33.84
CA PRO A 299 -9.18 1.19 34.76
C PRO A 299 -9.87 -0.03 34.16
N ASN A 300 -10.27 -1.00 35.01
CA ASN A 300 -10.88 -2.23 34.53
C ASN A 300 -12.21 -1.99 33.80
N GLU A 301 -13.02 -1.04 34.26
CA GLU A 301 -14.27 -0.67 33.63
C GLU A 301 -14.08 -0.17 32.20
N LEU A 302 -12.95 0.50 31.94
CA LEU A 302 -12.59 0.96 30.62
C LEU A 302 -12.00 -0.16 29.76
N LYS A 303 -11.24 -1.11 30.38
CA LYS A 303 -10.74 -2.30 29.68
C LYS A 303 -11.85 -3.17 29.09
N GLU A 304 -12.96 -3.30 29.80
CA GLU A 304 -14.10 -4.14 29.38
C GLU A 304 -14.81 -3.61 28.13
N VAL A 305 -14.78 -2.29 27.89
CA VAL A 305 -15.40 -1.68 26.72
C VAL A 305 -14.43 -1.48 25.55
N VAL A 306 -13.13 -1.63 25.75
CA VAL A 306 -12.13 -1.57 24.67
C VAL A 306 -12.08 -2.90 23.94
N ILE A 307 -12.61 -2.93 22.73
CA ILE A 307 -12.67 -4.13 21.89
C ILE A 307 -11.46 -4.29 20.96
N GLY A 308 -10.66 -3.25 20.77
CA GLY A 308 -9.40 -3.30 20.04
C GLY A 308 -8.42 -2.24 20.52
N ALA A 309 -7.15 -2.63 20.77
CA ALA A 309 -6.06 -1.76 21.17
C ALA A 309 -4.75 -2.31 20.56
N TRP A 310 -4.43 -1.85 19.36
CA TRP A 310 -3.31 -2.43 18.63
C TRP A 310 -1.98 -1.79 19.01
N ASN A 311 -1.07 -2.65 19.44
CA ASN A 311 0.27 -2.28 19.88
C ASN A 311 1.27 -2.35 18.73
N PHE A 312 1.57 -1.23 18.14
CA PHE A 312 2.47 -1.14 17.00
C PHE A 312 3.95 -1.30 17.36
N ASN A 313 4.29 -1.24 18.64
CA ASN A 313 5.66 -1.52 19.13
C ASN A 313 5.93 -3.01 19.28
N ALA A 314 4.88 -3.83 19.37
CA ALA A 314 5.07 -5.26 19.59
C ALA A 314 5.64 -5.94 18.34
N ASN A 315 6.52 -6.93 18.54
CA ASN A 315 7.08 -7.78 17.49
C ASN A 315 7.87 -7.05 16.38
N ILE A 316 8.44 -5.88 16.66
CA ILE A 316 9.38 -5.25 15.74
C ILE A 316 10.73 -5.98 15.88
N THR A 317 11.25 -6.52 14.79
CA THR A 317 12.53 -7.20 14.75
C THR A 317 13.45 -6.61 13.69
N PRO A 318 14.80 -6.61 13.89
CA PRO A 318 15.75 -6.06 12.92
C PRO A 318 15.79 -6.79 11.57
N ASN A 319 15.35 -8.06 11.55
CA ASN A 319 15.62 -8.98 10.45
C ASN A 319 14.38 -9.32 9.62
N ALA A 320 13.21 -8.86 10.01
CA ALA A 320 11.98 -9.15 9.29
C ALA A 320 11.02 -7.99 9.43
N ALA A 321 10.43 -7.59 8.34
CA ALA A 321 9.20 -6.81 8.34
C ALA A 321 8.11 -7.67 8.99
N SER A 322 8.00 -7.63 10.33
CA SER A 322 6.91 -8.31 11.01
C SER A 322 5.61 -7.64 10.61
N THR A 323 4.78 -8.35 9.88
CA THR A 323 3.46 -7.87 9.48
C THR A 323 2.40 -8.12 10.55
N LYS A 324 2.71 -8.94 11.56
CA LYS A 324 1.79 -9.22 12.66
C LYS A 324 1.59 -8.00 13.54
N ILE A 325 0.34 -7.61 13.74
CA ILE A 325 -0.09 -6.49 14.59
C ILE A 325 -0.84 -7.06 15.78
N ILE A 326 -0.28 -6.89 16.97
CA ILE A 326 -0.83 -7.44 18.19
C ILE A 326 -1.94 -6.52 18.72
N ASP A 327 -3.09 -7.11 19.00
CA ASP A 327 -4.15 -6.48 19.79
C ASP A 327 -3.94 -6.81 21.27
N ASP A 328 -3.67 -5.78 22.08
CA ASP A 328 -3.50 -5.90 23.53
C ASP A 328 -4.82 -5.89 24.29
N SER A 329 -5.96 -5.62 23.63
CA SER A 329 -7.29 -5.67 24.25
C SER A 329 -7.63 -7.07 24.78
N LEU A 330 -8.69 -7.19 25.55
CA LEU A 330 -9.19 -8.49 26.02
C LEU A 330 -9.70 -9.37 24.87
N CYS A 331 -10.10 -8.76 23.75
CA CYS A 331 -10.67 -9.46 22.59
C CYS A 331 -9.61 -10.13 21.70
N LYS A 332 -8.34 -9.71 21.77
CA LYS A 332 -7.21 -10.31 21.04
C LYS A 332 -7.40 -10.39 19.51
N MET A 333 -8.04 -9.40 18.94
CA MET A 333 -8.26 -9.32 17.48
C MET A 333 -7.01 -8.80 16.77
N ASN A 334 -6.02 -9.69 16.61
CA ASN A 334 -4.76 -9.37 15.93
C ASN A 334 -4.99 -9.01 14.47
N GLY A 335 -4.12 -8.15 13.95
CA GLY A 335 -4.12 -7.73 12.56
C GLY A 335 -2.87 -8.14 11.81
N CYS A 336 -2.85 -7.81 10.52
CA CYS A 336 -1.72 -8.03 9.63
C CYS A 336 -1.49 -6.79 8.76
N GLY A 337 -0.21 -6.40 8.61
CA GLY A 337 0.19 -5.37 7.64
C GLY A 337 0.14 -5.92 6.22
N VAL A 338 -0.44 -5.17 5.31
CA VAL A 338 -0.54 -5.48 3.88
C VAL A 338 0.15 -4.38 3.09
N ASN A 339 0.83 -4.73 2.02
CA ASN A 339 1.60 -3.81 1.17
C ASN A 339 2.69 -3.04 1.94
N LEU A 340 3.41 -3.73 2.84
CA LEU A 340 4.61 -3.24 3.53
C LEU A 340 4.44 -1.90 4.26
N PRO A 341 3.50 -1.77 5.21
CA PRO A 341 3.48 -0.59 6.08
C PRO A 341 4.80 -0.51 6.86
N VAL A 342 5.41 0.68 6.89
CA VAL A 342 6.75 0.86 7.46
C VAL A 342 6.67 0.94 8.98
N ARG A 343 7.27 -0.03 9.67
CA ARG A 343 7.29 -0.15 11.13
C ARG A 343 8.61 0.36 11.73
N GLY A 344 8.61 0.60 13.04
CA GLY A 344 9.82 1.05 13.74
C GLY A 344 10.23 2.48 13.37
N VAL A 345 9.26 3.32 13.07
CA VAL A 345 9.46 4.75 12.79
C VAL A 345 9.15 5.60 14.04
N PRO A 346 9.77 6.78 14.17
CA PRO A 346 9.53 7.68 15.29
C PRO A 346 8.05 7.99 15.49
N GLY A 347 7.59 7.83 16.72
CA GLY A 347 6.25 8.11 17.19
C GLY A 347 6.04 9.58 17.61
N PHE A 348 4.83 9.87 18.12
CA PHE A 348 4.47 11.21 18.60
C PHE A 348 5.31 11.65 19.82
N ASN A 349 5.85 10.70 20.57
CA ASN A 349 6.63 10.92 21.80
C ASN A 349 8.15 10.81 21.58
N TRP A 350 8.62 10.82 20.34
CA TRP A 350 10.05 10.74 20.05
C TRP A 350 10.83 11.92 20.66
N SER A 351 11.82 11.60 21.47
CA SER A 351 12.63 12.56 22.23
C SER A 351 13.90 13.04 21.51
N SER A 352 14.30 12.35 20.45
CA SER A 352 15.62 12.39 19.79
C SER A 352 16.79 11.78 20.57
N ASP A 353 16.57 11.25 21.77
CA ASP A 353 17.61 10.58 22.55
C ASP A 353 18.00 9.25 21.92
N TYR A 354 17.08 8.62 21.19
CA TYR A 354 17.29 7.34 20.52
C TYR A 354 17.12 7.47 19.03
N MET A 355 18.10 6.99 18.27
CA MET A 355 18.09 7.01 16.79
C MET A 355 17.61 5.70 16.18
N SER A 356 17.16 4.75 17.00
CA SER A 356 16.73 3.43 16.57
C SER A 356 15.71 2.84 17.53
N PHE A 357 14.71 2.15 16.98
CA PHE A 357 13.72 1.38 17.74
C PHE A 357 14.36 0.27 18.60
N LEU A 358 15.58 -0.17 18.31
CA LEU A 358 16.31 -1.15 19.10
C LEU A 358 16.70 -0.62 20.49
N HIS A 359 16.95 0.69 20.60
CA HIS A 359 17.41 1.32 21.83
C HIS A 359 16.30 2.03 22.61
N GLY A 360 15.28 2.50 21.89
CA GLY A 360 14.15 3.22 22.47
C GLY A 360 12.82 2.76 21.88
N PRO A 361 12.45 1.48 21.98
CA PRO A 361 11.26 0.94 21.29
C PRO A 361 9.95 1.69 21.62
N GLN A 362 9.85 2.23 22.84
CA GLN A 362 8.67 3.00 23.29
C GLN A 362 8.44 4.31 22.51
N GLU A 363 9.46 4.82 21.81
CA GLU A 363 9.39 6.03 21.02
C GLU A 363 9.22 5.76 19.51
N TYR A 364 9.17 4.48 19.14
CA TYR A 364 9.07 4.01 17.76
C TYR A 364 7.80 3.20 17.52
N GLY A 365 6.70 3.64 18.15
CA GLY A 365 5.40 2.96 18.09
C GLY A 365 4.52 3.37 16.93
N ALA A 366 5.01 4.15 16.00
CA ALA A 366 4.24 4.50 14.82
C ALA A 366 4.43 3.49 13.68
N ILE A 367 3.41 3.41 12.83
CA ILE A 367 3.50 2.78 11.51
C ILE A 367 3.26 3.86 10.47
N HIS A 368 4.14 3.95 9.45
CA HIS A 368 3.98 4.86 8.32
C HIS A 368 3.33 4.13 7.16
N PHE A 369 2.27 4.71 6.64
CA PHE A 369 1.47 4.20 5.53
C PHE A 369 1.64 5.07 4.31
N HIS A 370 1.63 4.43 3.13
CA HIS A 370 1.73 5.10 1.83
C HIS A 370 0.70 4.50 0.87
N ASP A 371 0.02 5.34 0.11
CA ASP A 371 -1.04 4.96 -0.84
C ASP A 371 -0.52 4.24 -2.09
N GLU A 372 0.79 4.26 -2.32
CA GLU A 372 1.46 3.69 -3.49
C GLU A 372 2.27 2.41 -3.19
N SER A 373 2.38 2.00 -1.92
CA SER A 373 3.14 0.80 -1.53
C SER A 373 2.54 -0.48 -2.10
N VAL A 374 3.39 -1.37 -2.60
CA VAL A 374 3.01 -2.69 -3.11
C VAL A 374 4.04 -3.72 -2.65
N ASP A 375 3.59 -4.80 -2.01
CA ASP A 375 4.44 -5.94 -1.62
C ASP A 375 4.38 -7.07 -2.67
N ASP A 376 3.22 -7.31 -3.25
CA ASP A 376 2.95 -8.34 -4.24
C ASP A 376 1.76 -7.90 -5.11
N ALA A 377 1.89 -8.02 -6.41
CA ALA A 377 0.79 -7.77 -7.34
C ALA A 377 -0.38 -8.77 -7.13
N ARG A 378 -0.11 -9.93 -6.54
CA ARG A 378 -1.05 -11.04 -6.27
C ARG A 378 -1.81 -11.48 -7.52
N TRP A 379 -1.11 -11.50 -8.65
CA TRP A 379 -1.66 -12.04 -9.88
C TRP A 379 -1.66 -13.55 -9.85
N ASP A 380 -2.61 -14.16 -10.56
CA ASP A 380 -2.61 -15.58 -10.79
C ASP A 380 -1.49 -15.98 -11.76
N VAL A 381 -0.96 -17.19 -11.58
CA VAL A 381 0.02 -17.76 -12.51
C VAL A 381 -0.63 -17.95 -13.87
N SER A 382 -0.10 -17.29 -14.90
CA SER A 382 -0.61 -17.37 -16.26
C SER A 382 -0.08 -18.60 -16.99
N PHE A 383 1.22 -18.88 -16.85
CA PHE A 383 1.85 -20.09 -17.34
C PHE A 383 3.17 -20.39 -16.63
N LYS A 384 3.69 -21.60 -16.83
CA LYS A 384 4.93 -22.07 -16.23
C LYS A 384 5.88 -22.59 -17.30
N PHE A 385 7.14 -22.23 -17.18
CA PHE A 385 8.20 -22.72 -18.04
C PHE A 385 9.15 -23.63 -17.26
N LYS A 386 9.13 -24.91 -17.56
CA LYS A 386 10.15 -25.85 -17.09
C LYS A 386 11.38 -25.74 -17.98
N VAL A 387 12.49 -25.30 -17.42
CA VAL A 387 13.74 -25.10 -18.17
C VAL A 387 14.26 -26.43 -18.68
N PRO A 388 14.41 -26.62 -20.01
CA PRO A 388 14.96 -27.86 -20.57
C PRO A 388 16.37 -28.16 -20.06
N GLU A 389 16.68 -29.43 -19.82
CA GLU A 389 18.03 -29.85 -19.37
C GLU A 389 19.15 -29.45 -20.34
N SER A 390 18.82 -29.37 -21.63
CA SER A 390 19.78 -29.00 -22.68
C SER A 390 19.95 -27.49 -22.86
N LEU A 391 19.17 -26.67 -22.15
CA LEU A 391 19.18 -25.22 -22.37
C LEU A 391 20.50 -24.62 -21.86
N LYS A 392 21.19 -23.87 -22.72
CA LYS A 392 22.46 -23.21 -22.39
C LYS A 392 22.23 -22.01 -21.47
N SER A 393 23.23 -21.71 -20.65
CA SER A 393 23.24 -20.46 -19.89
C SER A 393 23.19 -19.23 -20.82
N GLY A 394 22.49 -18.18 -20.36
CA GLY A 394 22.35 -16.96 -21.16
C GLY A 394 21.20 -16.08 -20.66
N VAL A 395 20.92 -15.05 -21.42
CA VAL A 395 19.80 -14.14 -21.21
C VAL A 395 18.64 -14.58 -22.08
N TYR A 396 17.47 -14.70 -21.46
CA TYR A 396 16.25 -15.14 -22.10
C TYR A 396 15.10 -14.19 -21.73
N ALA A 397 14.03 -14.25 -22.49
CA ALA A 397 12.78 -13.59 -22.13
C ALA A 397 11.57 -14.44 -22.49
N ALA A 398 10.50 -14.31 -21.72
CA ALA A 398 9.17 -14.64 -22.20
C ALA A 398 8.66 -13.43 -23.01
N ARG A 399 8.52 -13.60 -24.31
CA ARG A 399 7.98 -12.61 -25.22
C ARG A 399 6.49 -12.81 -25.33
N LEU A 400 5.74 -11.79 -24.96
CA LEU A 400 4.28 -11.76 -24.97
C LEU A 400 3.80 -10.90 -26.13
N ARG A 401 2.77 -11.33 -26.85
CA ARG A 401 2.21 -10.57 -27.98
C ARG A 401 0.70 -10.71 -28.07
N VAL A 402 -0.01 -9.61 -27.95
CA VAL A 402 -1.46 -9.56 -28.19
C VAL A 402 -1.69 -9.59 -29.71
N ASN A 403 -2.59 -10.41 -30.17
CA ASN A 403 -2.95 -10.53 -31.59
C ASN A 403 -1.76 -10.74 -32.55
N ARG A 404 -0.62 -11.22 -32.03
CA ARG A 404 0.66 -11.38 -32.76
C ARG A 404 1.22 -10.06 -33.33
N LEU A 405 0.81 -8.92 -32.80
CA LEU A 405 1.35 -7.64 -33.17
C LEU A 405 2.73 -7.42 -32.53
N THR A 406 3.58 -6.65 -33.16
CA THR A 406 4.98 -6.45 -32.75
C THR A 406 5.29 -4.97 -32.45
N ASP A 407 4.26 -4.17 -32.20
CA ASP A 407 4.44 -2.79 -31.74
C ASP A 407 4.56 -2.73 -30.22
N SER A 408 5.10 -1.62 -29.72
CA SER A 408 5.40 -1.42 -28.31
C SER A 408 4.19 -1.43 -27.38
N GLU A 409 2.98 -1.30 -27.91
CA GLU A 409 1.75 -1.33 -27.11
C GLU A 409 1.21 -2.76 -26.92
N ASN A 410 1.51 -3.63 -27.88
CA ASN A 410 0.99 -5.00 -27.99
C ASN A 410 2.03 -6.08 -27.66
N GLU A 411 3.26 -5.71 -27.32
CA GLU A 411 4.36 -6.63 -27.05
C GLU A 411 5.06 -6.28 -25.73
N ASP A 412 5.36 -7.28 -24.92
CA ASP A 412 6.19 -7.15 -23.73
C ASP A 412 7.19 -8.30 -23.63
N TYR A 413 8.34 -8.03 -23.00
CA TYR A 413 9.41 -9.01 -22.76
C TYR A 413 9.66 -9.12 -21.26
N ILE A 414 9.45 -10.31 -20.70
CA ILE A 414 9.78 -10.61 -19.30
C ILE A 414 11.17 -11.27 -19.26
N PRO A 415 12.26 -10.54 -18.94
CA PRO A 415 13.61 -11.08 -18.98
C PRO A 415 13.88 -12.00 -17.79
N PHE A 416 14.65 -13.06 -18.05
CA PHE A 416 15.18 -13.96 -17.02
C PHE A 416 16.52 -14.57 -17.46
N PHE A 417 17.25 -15.14 -16.50
CA PHE A 417 18.59 -15.66 -16.74
C PHE A 417 18.65 -17.16 -16.51
N ILE A 418 19.21 -17.90 -17.45
CA ILE A 418 19.51 -19.32 -17.25
C ILE A 418 20.96 -19.45 -16.79
N ARG A 419 21.10 -19.96 -15.57
CA ARG A 419 22.40 -20.29 -14.98
C ARG A 419 22.91 -21.62 -15.52
N PRO A 420 24.27 -21.88 -15.57
CA PRO A 420 24.77 -23.19 -15.97
C PRO A 420 24.22 -24.31 -15.10
N ALA A 421 24.01 -25.48 -15.68
CA ALA A 421 23.70 -26.69 -14.90
C ALA A 421 24.80 -26.93 -13.86
N LYS A 422 24.46 -27.58 -12.72
CA LYS A 422 25.40 -27.80 -11.60
C LYS A 422 26.68 -28.50 -12.06
N ASP A 423 26.53 -29.49 -12.95
CA ASP A 423 27.61 -30.34 -13.45
C ASP A 423 28.12 -29.94 -14.84
N ALA A 424 27.73 -28.77 -15.34
CA ALA A 424 28.18 -28.27 -16.63
C ALA A 424 29.68 -27.99 -16.65
N LYS A 425 30.32 -28.27 -17.77
CA LYS A 425 31.71 -27.86 -18.02
C LYS A 425 31.79 -26.34 -17.90
N LYS A 426 32.63 -25.87 -16.99
CA LYS A 426 32.82 -24.44 -16.75
C LYS A 426 33.42 -23.73 -18.00
N ALA A 427 32.83 -22.60 -18.35
CA ALA A 427 33.43 -21.70 -19.37
C ALA A 427 34.65 -20.98 -18.80
N LYS A 428 35.50 -20.48 -19.68
CA LYS A 428 36.67 -19.67 -19.30
C LYS A 428 36.32 -18.28 -18.80
N LEU A 429 35.15 -17.76 -19.22
CA LEU A 429 34.62 -16.46 -18.85
C LEU A 429 33.26 -16.65 -18.16
N CYS A 430 33.00 -15.79 -17.20
CA CYS A 430 31.72 -15.72 -16.49
C CYS A 430 31.21 -14.29 -16.55
N LEU A 431 29.92 -14.12 -16.89
CA LEU A 431 29.21 -12.86 -16.76
C LEU A 431 28.45 -12.88 -15.43
N LEU A 432 28.75 -11.93 -14.56
CA LEU A 432 27.98 -11.68 -13.34
C LEU A 432 26.90 -10.64 -13.65
N MET A 433 25.65 -11.09 -13.69
CA MET A 433 24.51 -10.19 -13.91
C MET A 433 24.21 -9.38 -12.64
N ALA A 434 24.10 -8.07 -12.80
CA ALA A 434 23.83 -7.13 -11.70
C ALA A 434 22.31 -7.11 -11.37
N THR A 435 21.74 -8.25 -10.95
CA THR A 435 20.31 -8.38 -10.70
C THR A 435 19.79 -7.45 -9.59
N ASN A 436 20.66 -7.07 -8.63
CA ASN A 436 20.30 -6.08 -7.63
C ASN A 436 20.01 -4.69 -8.26
N SER A 437 20.73 -4.33 -9.34
CA SER A 437 20.43 -3.10 -10.07
C SER A 437 19.08 -3.16 -10.78
N TYR A 438 18.70 -4.32 -11.32
CA TYR A 438 17.35 -4.50 -11.89
C TYR A 438 16.26 -4.30 -10.85
N MET A 439 16.47 -4.79 -9.63
CA MET A 439 15.52 -4.58 -8.53
C MET A 439 15.51 -3.13 -8.06
N ALA A 440 16.67 -2.51 -7.91
CA ALA A 440 16.82 -1.15 -7.40
C ALA A 440 16.18 -0.09 -8.31
N TYR A 441 16.25 -0.32 -9.62
CA TYR A 441 15.69 0.59 -10.64
C TYR A 441 14.40 0.05 -11.29
N ALA A 442 13.78 -0.96 -10.71
CA ALA A 442 12.49 -1.44 -11.19
C ALA A 442 11.46 -0.30 -11.12
N ASN A 443 10.67 -0.16 -12.19
CA ASN A 443 9.63 0.87 -12.30
C ASN A 443 10.12 2.31 -12.07
N ASP A 444 11.40 2.57 -12.34
CA ASP A 444 11.97 3.90 -12.22
C ASP A 444 11.60 4.74 -13.45
N ASN A 445 10.98 5.89 -13.21
CA ASN A 445 10.57 6.85 -14.24
C ASN A 445 11.43 8.13 -14.23
N LEU A 446 12.72 8.00 -13.93
CA LEU A 446 13.71 9.10 -13.79
C LEU A 446 13.60 10.21 -14.85
N SER A 447 13.05 9.91 -16.03
CA SER A 447 13.05 10.83 -17.17
C SER A 447 11.89 11.81 -17.17
N VAL A 448 10.77 11.53 -16.51
CA VAL A 448 9.54 12.30 -16.70
C VAL A 448 9.51 13.58 -15.84
N ASN A 449 10.08 13.54 -14.65
CA ASN A 449 9.99 14.67 -13.69
C ASN A 449 11.32 15.40 -13.45
N SER A 450 12.34 15.20 -14.27
CA SER A 450 13.67 15.61 -13.90
C SER A 450 14.30 16.64 -14.84
N ALA A 451 14.00 17.92 -14.59
CA ALA A 451 14.88 19.01 -15.03
C ALA A 451 16.35 18.79 -14.55
N VAL A 452 16.52 18.10 -13.42
CA VAL A 452 17.80 17.70 -12.85
C VAL A 452 18.48 16.62 -13.68
N ALA A 453 17.73 15.62 -14.25
CA ALA A 453 18.32 14.61 -15.12
C ALA A 453 18.88 15.21 -16.42
N GLN A 454 18.20 16.19 -17.02
CA GLN A 454 18.71 16.94 -18.15
C GLN A 454 20.00 17.69 -17.82
N LEU A 455 20.02 18.33 -16.64
CA LEU A 455 21.21 19.05 -16.17
C LEU A 455 22.38 18.12 -15.90
N LEU A 456 22.15 16.99 -15.27
CA LEU A 456 23.21 16.02 -14.92
C LEU A 456 23.72 15.23 -16.12
N THR A 457 22.84 14.86 -17.05
CA THR A 457 23.22 14.04 -18.22
C THR A 457 23.63 14.87 -19.44
N GLY A 458 23.29 16.16 -19.44
CA GLY A 458 23.53 17.06 -20.60
C GLY A 458 22.73 16.64 -21.85
N ARG A 459 21.72 15.80 -21.71
CA ARG A 459 20.89 15.27 -22.79
C ARG A 459 19.41 15.46 -22.48
N VAL A 460 18.62 15.68 -23.53
CA VAL A 460 17.17 15.62 -23.43
C VAL A 460 16.76 14.14 -23.41
N PRO A 461 16.11 13.64 -22.38
CA PRO A 461 15.62 12.26 -22.37
C PRO A 461 14.55 12.07 -23.43
N LEU A 462 14.63 10.96 -24.16
CA LEU A 462 13.57 10.52 -25.06
C LEU A 462 12.57 9.73 -24.22
N ILE A 463 11.39 10.30 -24.02
CA ILE A 463 10.31 9.65 -23.28
C ILE A 463 9.74 8.53 -24.15
N GLN A 464 9.70 7.34 -23.60
CA GLN A 464 9.10 6.17 -24.22
C GLN A 464 7.66 5.96 -23.71
N PRO A 465 6.81 5.22 -24.41
CA PRO A 465 5.46 4.90 -23.90
C PRO A 465 5.47 4.26 -22.51
N ASN A 466 6.46 3.44 -22.20
CA ASN A 466 6.62 2.82 -20.89
C ASN A 466 6.90 3.83 -19.77
N ASP A 467 7.66 4.90 -20.06
CA ASP A 467 7.93 5.97 -19.09
C ASP A 467 6.64 6.72 -18.73
N LEU A 468 5.80 6.98 -19.74
CA LEU A 468 4.49 7.60 -19.55
C LEU A 468 3.56 6.70 -18.74
N LEU A 469 3.53 5.39 -19.07
CA LEU A 469 2.74 4.41 -18.32
C LEU A 469 3.13 4.39 -16.84
N LEU A 470 4.42 4.28 -16.54
CA LEU A 470 4.90 4.23 -15.16
C LEU A 470 4.60 5.51 -14.39
N ASN A 471 4.61 6.66 -15.08
CA ASN A 471 4.24 7.93 -14.46
C ASN A 471 2.74 8.03 -14.15
N GLU A 472 1.89 7.50 -15.02
CA GLU A 472 0.44 7.49 -14.83
C GLU A 472 -0.01 6.41 -13.84
N TYR A 473 0.65 5.25 -13.85
CA TYR A 473 0.28 4.07 -13.06
C TYR A 473 1.28 3.77 -11.96
N LYS A 474 1.48 4.70 -11.04
CA LYS A 474 2.33 4.50 -9.84
C LYS A 474 1.92 3.28 -9.00
N GLY A 475 0.71 2.78 -9.19
CA GLY A 475 0.20 1.54 -8.58
C GLY A 475 0.96 0.25 -8.97
N TYR A 476 1.83 0.28 -9.98
CA TYR A 476 2.73 -0.85 -10.28
C TYR A 476 3.86 -1.02 -9.25
N GLY A 477 3.96 -0.13 -8.28
CA GLY A 477 5.00 -0.10 -7.27
C GLY A 477 6.18 0.77 -7.68
N LEU A 478 6.83 1.33 -6.68
CA LEU A 478 7.93 2.26 -6.87
C LEU A 478 9.28 1.54 -6.82
N GLY A 479 10.27 2.05 -7.54
CA GLY A 479 11.66 1.60 -7.44
C GLY A 479 12.31 2.09 -6.15
N THR A 480 13.35 1.39 -5.70
CA THR A 480 14.05 1.71 -4.43
C THR A 480 14.65 3.13 -4.38
N TYR A 481 14.88 3.75 -5.53
CA TYR A 481 15.42 5.11 -5.63
C TYR A 481 14.37 6.19 -5.87
N THR A 482 13.11 5.83 -5.93
CA THR A 482 11.99 6.78 -6.03
C THR A 482 11.51 7.21 -4.64
N THR A 483 10.63 8.19 -4.60
CA THR A 483 9.98 8.65 -3.37
C THR A 483 8.48 8.51 -3.52
N TYR A 484 7.83 8.23 -2.40
CA TYR A 484 6.37 8.30 -2.31
C TYR A 484 5.88 9.74 -2.48
N ARG A 485 4.59 9.92 -2.72
CA ARG A 485 3.94 11.24 -2.85
C ARG A 485 4.16 12.18 -1.68
N ASP A 486 4.51 11.67 -0.51
CA ASP A 486 4.79 12.47 0.67
C ASP A 486 6.28 12.87 0.79
N GLY A 487 7.11 12.42 -0.14
CA GLY A 487 8.54 12.68 -0.20
C GLY A 487 9.41 11.73 0.62
N TRP A 488 8.84 10.64 1.18
CA TRP A 488 9.62 9.59 1.83
C TRP A 488 10.22 8.64 0.80
N GLY A 489 11.40 8.09 1.10
CA GLY A 489 12.02 7.06 0.26
C GLY A 489 11.29 5.71 0.41
N VAL A 490 11.33 4.93 -0.65
CA VAL A 490 10.77 3.57 -0.73
C VAL A 490 11.66 2.57 0.02
#